data_11e56fa6a69d1d2c9c4f3aa2d205a90b
#
_entry.id   11e56fa6a69d1d2c9c4f3aa2d205a90b
#
_cell.length_a   1.000
_cell.length_b   1.000
_cell.length_c   1.000
_cell.angle_alpha   90.00
_cell.angle_beta   90.00
_cell.angle_gamma   90.00
#
_symmetry.space_group_name_H-M   'P 1'
#
loop_
_entity.id
_entity.type
_entity.pdbx_description
1 polymer ?
#
loop_
_entity_poly.entity_id
_entity_poly.type
_entity_poly.pdbx_seq_one_letter_code
_entity_poly.pdbx_strand_id
1 'polypeptide(L)'
;NRKEVEEYMAELDSKHAESRKEYVSVTRDQRAKHVSKRSMYMLSMPQQVRLAIKRRAQISWGDRQTAIIMSCAVVFQAIIMGSVFFQMDDSSQALFSRSGVMFFALLYNIFAAMAEIPNNYRQRPIVIRHKRFAMLRPAADSLANVLLDIPSRFVPIMFFNIVLYFMSGLSYRAD
;
A
#
# COMPACT_ATOMS: atom_id res chain seq x y z
N ASN A 1 13.68 51.04 25.85
CA ASN A 1 14.40 50.49 26.22
C ASN A 1 15.11 49.26 25.71
N ARG A 2 16.31 49.49 25.16
CA ARG A 2 17.06 48.45 24.47
C ARG A 2 17.52 47.37 25.46
N LYS A 3 17.86 47.74 26.65
CA LYS A 3 18.28 46.83 27.75
C LYS A 3 17.17 45.89 28.20
N GLU A 4 15.95 46.35 28.32
CA GLU A 4 14.78 45.51 28.67
C GLU A 4 14.45 44.48 27.57
N VAL A 5 14.63 44.85 26.30
CA VAL A 5 14.46 43.92 25.19
C VAL A 5 15.58 42.86 25.19
N GLU A 6 16.82 43.23 25.46
CA GLU A 6 17.93 42.29 25.54
C GLU A 6 17.77 41.34 26.74
N GLU A 7 17.27 41.82 27.88
CA GLU A 7 17.01 41.01 29.07
C GLU A 7 15.84 40.02 28.81
N TYR A 8 14.78 40.49 28.16
CA TYR A 8 13.64 39.65 27.77
C TYR A 8 14.03 38.56 26.74
N MET A 9 14.88 38.91 25.77
CA MET A 9 15.41 37.94 24.81
C MET A 9 16.29 36.89 25.47
N ALA A 10 17.16 37.31 26.43
CA ALA A 10 17.99 36.37 27.17
C ALA A 10 17.15 35.41 28.04
N GLU A 11 16.08 35.90 28.65
CA GLU A 11 15.12 35.07 29.41
C GLU A 11 14.40 34.07 28.51
N LEU A 12 13.94 34.47 27.32
CA LEU A 12 13.33 33.59 26.34
C LEU A 12 14.32 32.53 25.87
N ASP A 13 15.55 32.90 25.57
CA ASP A 13 16.57 31.95 25.13
C ASP A 13 16.89 30.93 26.23
N SER A 14 16.92 31.33 27.50
CA SER A 14 17.11 30.41 28.62
C SER A 14 15.94 29.42 28.76
N LYS A 15 14.71 29.89 28.69
CA LYS A 15 13.52 29.03 28.71
C LYS A 15 13.48 28.05 27.53
N HIS A 16 13.83 28.53 26.33
CA HIS A 16 13.96 27.67 25.17
C HIS A 16 15.07 26.62 25.30
N ALA A 17 16.19 26.99 25.94
CA ALA A 17 17.30 26.07 26.20
C ALA A 17 16.92 24.98 27.21
N GLU A 18 16.17 25.31 28.26
CA GLU A 18 15.65 24.32 29.22
C GLU A 18 14.64 23.39 28.60
N SER A 19 13.64 23.93 27.90
CA SER A 19 12.64 23.12 27.19
C SER A 19 13.29 22.20 26.15
N ARG A 20 14.35 22.66 25.47
CA ARG A 20 15.13 21.84 24.55
C ARG A 20 15.87 20.70 25.27
N LYS A 21 16.48 20.98 26.44
CA LYS A 21 17.15 19.92 27.21
C LYS A 21 16.19 18.87 27.72
N GLU A 22 15.04 19.28 28.24
CA GLU A 22 13.97 18.37 28.66
C GLU A 22 13.46 17.53 27.51
N TYR A 23 13.17 18.12 26.36
CA TYR A 23 12.74 17.41 25.17
C TYR A 23 13.79 16.40 24.69
N VAL A 24 15.07 16.77 24.71
CA VAL A 24 16.17 15.87 24.33
C VAL A 24 16.30 14.71 25.32
N SER A 25 16.11 14.93 26.62
CA SER A 25 16.18 13.85 27.62
C SER A 25 15.02 12.86 27.41
N VAL A 26 13.80 13.34 27.29
CA VAL A 26 12.60 12.51 27.04
C VAL A 26 12.73 11.72 25.74
N THR A 27 13.17 12.36 24.67
CA THR A 27 13.36 11.67 23.38
C THR A 27 14.50 10.65 23.42
N ARG A 28 15.52 10.86 24.26
CA ARG A 28 16.63 9.92 24.45
C ARG A 28 16.15 8.64 25.16
N ASP A 29 15.32 8.79 26.18
CA ASP A 29 14.80 7.67 26.97
C ASP A 29 13.78 6.84 26.19
N GLN A 30 13.01 7.48 25.33
CA GLN A 30 12.02 6.82 24.47
C GLN A 30 12.63 6.15 23.22
N ARG A 31 13.91 6.39 22.94
CA ARG A 31 14.58 5.82 21.76
C ARG A 31 14.80 4.32 21.90
N ALA A 32 14.46 3.55 20.89
CA ALA A 32 14.70 2.11 20.86
C ALA A 32 16.20 1.77 20.99
N LYS A 33 16.53 0.74 21.77
CA LYS A 33 17.93 0.35 22.13
C LYS A 33 18.87 0.13 20.95
N HIS A 34 18.33 -0.23 19.77
CA HIS A 34 19.11 -0.56 18.56
C HIS A 34 19.23 0.60 17.56
N VAL A 35 18.80 1.80 17.91
CA VAL A 35 18.86 2.96 17.02
C VAL A 35 20.10 3.80 17.32
N SER A 36 20.90 4.11 16.28
CA SER A 36 22.07 4.98 16.41
C SER A 36 21.71 6.33 17.00
N LYS A 37 22.58 6.85 17.88
CA LYS A 37 22.42 8.18 18.52
C LYS A 37 22.34 9.34 17.52
N ARG A 38 22.87 9.16 16.30
CA ARG A 38 22.82 10.14 15.20
C ARG A 38 21.56 10.04 14.34
N SER A 39 20.73 9.02 14.55
CA SER A 39 19.50 8.86 13.76
C SER A 39 18.45 9.87 14.18
N MET A 40 17.79 10.51 13.20
CA MET A 40 16.62 11.36 13.42
C MET A 40 15.38 10.56 13.87
N TYR A 41 15.38 9.22 13.69
CA TYR A 41 14.25 8.37 13.97
C TYR A 41 14.38 7.68 15.33
N MET A 42 13.27 7.58 16.06
CA MET A 42 13.21 6.95 17.39
C MET A 42 13.21 5.43 17.35
N LEU A 43 12.67 4.83 16.25
CA LEU A 43 12.43 3.40 16.11
C LEU A 43 13.40 2.77 15.11
N SER A 44 13.70 1.48 15.30
CA SER A 44 14.45 0.68 14.34
C SER A 44 13.64 0.40 13.08
N MET A 45 14.31 0.11 11.93
CA MET A 45 13.65 -0.15 10.65
C MET A 45 12.55 -1.24 10.74
N PRO A 46 12.79 -2.44 11.31
CA PRO A 46 11.78 -3.48 11.37
C PRO A 46 10.58 -3.08 12.22
N GLN A 47 10.79 -2.34 13.31
CA GLN A 47 9.71 -1.83 14.14
C GLN A 47 8.85 -0.81 13.40
N GLN A 48 9.48 0.09 12.61
CA GLN A 48 8.76 1.03 11.77
C GLN A 48 7.91 0.32 10.72
N VAL A 49 8.45 -0.68 10.04
CA VAL A 49 7.71 -1.51 9.05
C VAL A 49 6.53 -2.20 9.72
N ARG A 50 6.74 -2.84 10.87
CA ARG A 50 5.65 -3.53 11.60
C ARG A 50 4.52 -2.57 12.00
N LEU A 51 4.86 -1.39 12.50
CA LEU A 51 3.86 -0.38 12.87
C LEU A 51 3.14 0.18 11.66
N ALA A 52 3.86 0.40 10.55
CA ALA A 52 3.28 0.85 9.29
C ALA A 52 2.29 -0.20 8.73
N ILE A 53 2.66 -1.49 8.75
CA ILE A 53 1.79 -2.60 8.34
C ILE A 53 0.53 -2.63 9.21
N LYS A 54 0.69 -2.59 10.55
CA LYS A 54 -0.46 -2.61 11.47
C LYS A 54 -1.42 -1.45 11.22
N ARG A 55 -0.90 -0.24 11.08
CA ARG A 55 -1.69 0.96 10.78
C ARG A 55 -2.44 0.83 9.46
N ARG A 56 -1.75 0.40 8.40
CA ARG A 56 -2.37 0.24 7.08
C ARG A 56 -3.39 -0.89 7.05
N ALA A 57 -3.12 -2.01 7.72
CA ALA A 57 -4.08 -3.08 7.87
C ALA A 57 -5.35 -2.59 8.56
N GLN A 58 -5.23 -1.77 9.60
CA GLN A 58 -6.39 -1.17 10.27
C GLN A 58 -7.18 -0.22 9.35
N ILE A 59 -6.50 0.60 8.55
CA ILE A 59 -7.14 1.49 7.58
C ILE A 59 -7.85 0.68 6.49
N SER A 60 -7.17 -0.31 5.90
CA SER A 60 -7.75 -1.20 4.89
C SER A 60 -8.94 -2.00 5.44
N TRP A 61 -8.86 -2.42 6.70
CA TRP A 61 -9.98 -3.09 7.37
C TRP A 61 -11.17 -2.16 7.65
N GLY A 62 -10.92 -0.88 7.87
CA GLY A 62 -11.95 0.16 7.99
C GLY A 62 -12.66 0.45 6.66
N ASP A 63 -11.95 0.35 5.54
CA ASP A 63 -12.46 0.62 4.19
C ASP A 63 -12.94 -0.66 3.47
N ARG A 64 -13.66 -1.52 4.19
CA ARG A 64 -14.19 -2.79 3.65
C ARG A 64 -15.16 -2.57 2.49
N GLN A 65 -15.92 -1.49 2.51
CA GLN A 65 -16.90 -1.20 1.47
C GLN A 65 -16.22 -1.06 0.10
N THR A 66 -15.15 -0.28 0.02
CA THR A 66 -14.37 -0.13 -1.21
C THR A 66 -13.77 -1.44 -1.66
N ALA A 67 -13.21 -2.24 -0.74
CA ALA A 67 -12.64 -3.55 -1.06
C ALA A 67 -13.70 -4.53 -1.60
N ILE A 68 -14.90 -4.57 -1.00
CA ILE A 68 -16.02 -5.41 -1.44
C ILE A 68 -16.51 -4.98 -2.82
N ILE A 69 -16.74 -3.68 -3.03
CA ILE A 69 -17.21 -3.15 -4.31
C ILE A 69 -16.21 -3.48 -5.43
N MET A 70 -14.91 -3.28 -5.19
CA MET A 70 -13.86 -3.62 -6.16
C MET A 70 -13.81 -5.12 -6.44
N SER A 71 -13.94 -5.98 -5.42
CA SER A 71 -13.98 -7.44 -5.61
C SER A 71 -15.21 -7.88 -6.40
N CYS A 72 -16.38 -7.33 -6.10
CA CYS A 72 -17.61 -7.58 -6.85
C CYS A 72 -17.50 -7.14 -8.32
N ALA A 73 -16.88 -5.99 -8.58
CA ALA A 73 -16.64 -5.52 -9.94
C ALA A 73 -15.73 -6.47 -10.74
N VAL A 74 -14.69 -7.00 -10.11
CA VAL A 74 -13.77 -7.98 -10.72
C VAL A 74 -14.52 -9.28 -11.06
N VAL A 75 -15.33 -9.80 -10.15
CA VAL A 75 -16.13 -11.01 -10.38
C VAL A 75 -17.17 -10.78 -11.49
N PHE A 76 -17.88 -9.66 -11.46
CA PHE A 76 -18.83 -9.29 -12.51
C PHE A 76 -18.16 -9.20 -13.88
N GLN A 77 -16.99 -8.58 -13.96
CA GLN A 77 -16.20 -8.54 -15.18
C GLN A 77 -15.77 -9.94 -15.66
N ALA A 78 -15.38 -10.82 -14.74
CA ALA A 78 -15.03 -12.20 -15.06
C ALA A 78 -16.23 -12.99 -15.64
N ILE A 79 -17.42 -12.76 -15.10
CA ILE A 79 -18.67 -13.39 -15.60
C ILE A 79 -19.00 -12.89 -17.01
N ILE A 80 -18.89 -11.58 -17.27
CA ILE A 80 -19.13 -11.02 -18.61
C ILE A 80 -18.15 -11.66 -19.60
N MET A 81 -16.86 -11.67 -19.29
CA MET A 81 -15.85 -12.26 -20.16
C MET A 81 -16.08 -13.76 -20.37
N GLY A 82 -16.38 -14.48 -19.29
CA GLY A 82 -16.68 -15.91 -19.35
C GLY A 82 -17.94 -16.21 -20.16
N SER A 83 -18.97 -15.34 -20.14
CA SER A 83 -20.18 -15.52 -20.91
C SER A 83 -19.97 -15.33 -22.42
N VAL A 84 -19.11 -14.39 -22.81
CA VAL A 84 -18.75 -14.16 -24.23
C VAL A 84 -18.01 -15.37 -24.82
N PHE A 85 -17.21 -16.05 -24.00
CA PHE A 85 -16.39 -17.19 -24.40
C PHE A 85 -16.87 -18.51 -23.76
N PHE A 86 -18.17 -18.66 -23.61
CA PHE A 86 -18.79 -19.83 -22.95
C PHE A 86 -18.62 -21.07 -23.79
N GLN A 87 -18.15 -22.18 -23.20
CA GLN A 87 -18.03 -23.52 -23.78
C GLN A 87 -17.51 -23.55 -25.22
N MET A 88 -16.27 -23.12 -25.41
CA MET A 88 -15.60 -23.17 -26.71
C MET A 88 -15.30 -24.63 -27.11
N ASP A 89 -15.68 -25.01 -28.35
CA ASP A 89 -15.39 -26.31 -28.91
C ASP A 89 -13.89 -26.60 -29.04
N ASP A 90 -13.52 -27.91 -29.06
CA ASP A 90 -12.13 -28.35 -29.22
C ASP A 90 -11.66 -28.37 -30.69
N SER A 91 -12.20 -27.48 -31.52
CA SER A 91 -11.79 -27.34 -32.92
C SER A 91 -10.57 -26.44 -33.10
N SER A 92 -9.86 -26.59 -34.20
CA SER A 92 -8.69 -25.73 -34.53
C SER A 92 -9.10 -24.26 -34.71
N GLN A 93 -10.36 -23.95 -35.04
CA GLN A 93 -10.88 -22.58 -35.06
C GLN A 93 -11.05 -22.00 -33.66
N ALA A 94 -11.36 -22.82 -32.65
CA ALA A 94 -11.46 -22.41 -31.27
C ALA A 94 -10.14 -22.04 -30.65
N LEU A 95 -9.00 -22.44 -31.23
CA LEU A 95 -7.68 -22.05 -30.77
C LEU A 95 -7.46 -20.53 -30.81
N PHE A 96 -7.99 -19.88 -31.85
CA PHE A 96 -7.96 -18.43 -31.98
C PHE A 96 -8.81 -17.73 -30.88
N SER A 97 -10.00 -18.26 -30.63
CA SER A 97 -10.87 -17.74 -29.57
C SER A 97 -10.27 -17.94 -28.17
N ARG A 98 -9.62 -19.08 -27.91
CA ARG A 98 -8.91 -19.35 -26.63
C ARG A 98 -7.73 -18.39 -26.42
N SER A 99 -6.96 -18.13 -27.46
CA SER A 99 -5.88 -17.13 -27.37
C SER A 99 -6.43 -15.72 -27.11
N GLY A 100 -7.60 -15.41 -27.70
CA GLY A 100 -8.32 -14.16 -27.44
C GLY A 100 -8.71 -13.99 -25.97
N VAL A 101 -9.27 -15.04 -25.33
CA VAL A 101 -9.61 -15.02 -23.89
C VAL A 101 -8.38 -14.72 -23.04
N MET A 102 -7.28 -15.43 -23.27
CA MET A 102 -6.03 -15.21 -22.54
C MET A 102 -5.49 -13.79 -22.74
N PHE A 103 -5.55 -13.29 -23.95
CA PHE A 103 -5.13 -11.92 -24.27
C PHE A 103 -5.99 -10.89 -23.54
N PHE A 104 -7.31 -11.01 -23.55
CA PHE A 104 -8.21 -10.11 -22.83
C PHE A 104 -8.01 -10.20 -21.31
N ALA A 105 -7.79 -11.40 -20.77
CA ALA A 105 -7.50 -11.57 -19.36
C ALA A 105 -6.20 -10.84 -18.95
N LEU A 106 -5.15 -10.93 -19.77
CA LEU A 106 -3.89 -10.19 -19.56
C LEU A 106 -4.10 -8.68 -19.65
N LEU A 107 -4.80 -8.20 -20.68
CA LEU A 107 -5.10 -6.77 -20.83
C LEU A 107 -5.88 -6.23 -19.64
N TYR A 108 -6.90 -6.96 -19.18
CA TYR A 108 -7.67 -6.55 -18.01
C TYR A 108 -6.78 -6.40 -16.76
N ASN A 109 -5.92 -7.39 -16.50
CA ASN A 109 -5.00 -7.30 -15.37
C ASN A 109 -4.01 -6.12 -15.48
N ILE A 110 -3.55 -5.82 -16.70
CA ILE A 110 -2.68 -4.65 -16.95
C ILE A 110 -3.43 -3.34 -16.66
N PHE A 111 -4.66 -3.18 -17.17
CA PHE A 111 -5.47 -1.99 -16.90
C PHE A 111 -5.81 -1.83 -15.42
N ALA A 112 -6.12 -2.94 -14.73
CA ALA A 112 -6.36 -2.93 -13.29
C ALA A 112 -5.12 -2.47 -12.51
N ALA A 113 -3.93 -2.92 -12.91
CA ALA A 113 -2.67 -2.45 -12.34
C ALA A 113 -2.40 -0.98 -12.62
N MET A 114 -2.69 -0.50 -13.84
CA MET A 114 -2.53 0.92 -14.19
C MET A 114 -3.45 1.84 -13.38
N ALA A 115 -4.67 1.42 -13.08
CA ALA A 115 -5.62 2.19 -12.28
C ALA A 115 -5.14 2.46 -10.85
N GLU A 116 -4.16 1.70 -10.36
CA GLU A 116 -3.59 1.87 -9.04
C GLU A 116 -2.54 2.98 -8.95
N ILE A 117 -1.91 3.33 -10.07
CA ILE A 117 -0.86 4.34 -10.11
C ILE A 117 -1.33 5.66 -9.49
N PRO A 118 -2.49 6.24 -9.86
CA PRO A 118 -3.00 7.47 -9.25
C PRO A 118 -3.21 7.37 -7.74
N ASN A 119 -3.64 6.23 -7.24
CA ASN A 119 -3.85 6.00 -5.81
C ASN A 119 -2.54 6.08 -5.02
N ASN A 120 -1.47 5.50 -5.53
CA ASN A 120 -0.14 5.59 -4.94
C ASN A 120 0.40 7.03 -4.96
N TYR A 121 0.10 7.81 -5.99
CA TYR A 121 0.48 9.22 -6.04
C TYR A 121 -0.25 10.08 -5.01
N ARG A 122 -1.52 9.82 -4.71
CA ARG A 122 -2.29 10.53 -3.69
C ARG A 122 -1.70 10.39 -2.28
N GLN A 123 -1.00 9.31 -2.01
CA GLN A 123 -0.37 9.06 -0.70
C GLN A 123 0.96 9.77 -0.51
N ARG A 124 1.62 10.24 -1.59
CA ARG A 124 2.92 10.92 -1.53
C ARG A 124 2.98 12.12 -0.58
N PRO A 125 2.01 13.05 -0.55
CA PRO A 125 2.08 14.20 0.37
C PRO A 125 2.06 13.79 1.83
N ILE A 126 1.36 12.70 2.18
CA ILE A 126 1.29 12.17 3.54
C ILE A 126 2.66 11.60 3.94
N VAL A 127 3.29 10.83 3.06
CA VAL A 127 4.63 10.24 3.28
C VAL A 127 5.69 11.34 3.45
N ILE A 128 5.62 12.41 2.65
CA ILE A 128 6.53 13.56 2.75
C ILE A 128 6.36 14.28 4.11
N ARG A 129 5.13 14.44 4.58
CA ARG A 129 4.88 15.01 5.93
C ARG A 129 5.48 14.14 7.01
N HIS A 130 5.26 12.83 6.99
CA HIS A 130 5.84 11.90 7.96
C HIS A 130 7.36 11.92 7.95
N LYS A 131 7.98 12.08 6.77
CA LYS A 131 9.44 12.25 6.63
C LYS A 131 9.91 13.54 7.28
N ARG A 132 9.23 14.67 7.04
CA ARG A 132 9.60 15.99 7.61
C ARG A 132 9.55 16.00 9.13
N PHE A 133 8.59 15.30 9.72
CA PHE A 133 8.46 15.16 11.18
C PHE A 133 9.33 14.03 11.76
N ALA A 134 10.19 13.40 10.98
CA ALA A 134 11.04 12.28 11.39
C ALA A 134 10.27 11.10 12.06
N MET A 135 8.97 10.96 11.76
CA MET A 135 8.11 9.92 12.33
C MET A 135 8.36 8.55 11.70
N LEU A 136 8.47 8.51 10.38
CA LEU A 136 8.59 7.25 9.62
C LEU A 136 9.56 7.42 8.46
N ARG A 137 10.37 6.38 8.21
CA ARG A 137 11.22 6.34 7.02
C ARG A 137 10.35 6.02 5.79
N PRO A 138 10.51 6.75 4.67
CA PRO A 138 9.74 6.47 3.45
C PRO A 138 9.88 5.03 2.95
N ALA A 139 11.09 4.47 3.08
CA ALA A 139 11.35 3.08 2.72
C ALA A 139 10.54 2.07 3.56
N ALA A 140 10.33 2.35 4.87
CA ALA A 140 9.52 1.50 5.73
C ALA A 140 8.04 1.55 5.33
N ASP A 141 7.54 2.71 4.94
CA ASP A 141 6.16 2.88 4.46
C ASP A 141 5.95 2.19 3.10
N SER A 142 6.90 2.34 2.17
CA SER A 142 6.85 1.66 0.86
C SER A 142 6.88 0.14 1.00
N LEU A 143 7.72 -0.40 1.90
CA LEU A 143 7.77 -1.83 2.19
C LEU A 143 6.46 -2.34 2.79
N ALA A 144 5.86 -1.58 3.71
CA ALA A 144 4.58 -1.92 4.31
C ALA A 144 3.45 -1.92 3.27
N ASN A 145 3.49 -1.02 2.29
CA ASN A 145 2.55 -0.99 1.18
C ASN A 145 2.63 -2.26 0.36
N VAL A 146 3.82 -2.58 -0.14
CA VAL A 146 4.04 -3.77 -0.98
C VAL A 146 3.58 -5.04 -0.26
N LEU A 147 3.92 -5.20 1.02
CA LEU A 147 3.55 -6.37 1.80
C LEU A 147 2.04 -6.53 2.02
N LEU A 148 1.30 -5.44 2.09
CA LEU A 148 -0.17 -5.47 2.24
C LEU A 148 -0.90 -5.55 0.91
N ASP A 149 -0.34 -4.96 -0.15
CA ASP A 149 -0.95 -4.97 -1.48
C ASP A 149 -0.91 -6.36 -2.11
N ILE A 150 0.14 -7.16 -1.86
CA ILE A 150 0.25 -8.54 -2.37
C ILE A 150 -0.99 -9.39 -2.00
N PRO A 151 -1.33 -9.62 -0.72
CA PRO A 151 -2.48 -10.45 -0.37
C PRO A 151 -3.81 -9.84 -0.80
N SER A 152 -3.92 -8.52 -0.75
CA SER A 152 -5.15 -7.80 -1.13
C SER A 152 -5.49 -7.98 -2.61
N ARG A 153 -4.48 -8.11 -3.47
CA ARG A 153 -4.66 -8.29 -4.91
C ARG A 153 -4.70 -9.73 -5.35
N PHE A 154 -4.01 -10.59 -4.63
CA PHE A 154 -3.95 -12.00 -4.96
C PHE A 154 -5.34 -12.65 -4.96
N VAL A 155 -6.18 -12.31 -3.98
CA VAL A 155 -7.53 -12.87 -3.84
C VAL A 155 -8.43 -12.53 -5.03
N PRO A 156 -8.64 -11.27 -5.45
CA PRO A 156 -9.46 -10.95 -6.62
C PRO A 156 -8.95 -11.57 -7.91
N ILE A 157 -7.63 -11.59 -8.13
CA ILE A 157 -7.02 -12.18 -9.31
C ILE A 157 -7.26 -13.69 -9.37
N MET A 158 -7.13 -14.39 -8.23
CA MET A 158 -7.48 -15.82 -8.17
C MET A 158 -8.95 -16.07 -8.55
N PHE A 159 -9.87 -15.31 -7.96
CA PHE A 159 -11.29 -15.46 -8.29
C PHE A 159 -11.58 -15.17 -9.76
N PHE A 160 -10.98 -14.12 -10.32
CA PHE A 160 -11.10 -13.82 -11.74
C PHE A 160 -10.67 -15.00 -12.62
N ASN A 161 -9.48 -15.53 -12.38
CA ASN A 161 -8.94 -16.64 -13.16
C ASN A 161 -9.75 -17.93 -12.99
N ILE A 162 -10.22 -18.23 -11.79
CA ILE A 162 -11.07 -19.41 -11.52
C ILE A 162 -12.38 -19.31 -12.30
N VAL A 163 -13.08 -18.18 -12.19
CA VAL A 163 -14.36 -17.98 -12.92
C VAL A 163 -14.14 -18.08 -14.41
N LEU A 164 -13.12 -17.41 -14.94
CA LEU A 164 -12.81 -17.44 -16.36
C LEU A 164 -12.47 -18.85 -16.84
N TYR A 165 -11.67 -19.61 -16.09
CA TYR A 165 -11.29 -20.98 -16.41
C TYR A 165 -12.50 -21.91 -16.51
N PHE A 166 -13.39 -21.88 -15.52
CA PHE A 166 -14.58 -22.74 -15.51
C PHE A 166 -15.60 -22.35 -16.59
N MET A 167 -15.76 -21.06 -16.85
CA MET A 167 -16.75 -20.62 -17.85
C MET A 167 -16.25 -20.81 -19.29
N SER A 168 -14.96 -20.62 -19.55
CA SER A 168 -14.42 -20.77 -20.90
C SER A 168 -14.20 -22.22 -21.34
N GLY A 169 -14.40 -23.21 -20.43
CA GLY A 169 -14.25 -24.62 -20.75
C GLY A 169 -12.82 -24.99 -21.19
N LEU A 170 -11.82 -24.27 -20.69
CA LEU A 170 -10.41 -24.61 -20.95
C LEU A 170 -10.15 -26.04 -20.43
N SER A 171 -9.81 -26.91 -21.37
CA SER A 171 -9.78 -28.36 -21.25
C SER A 171 -9.37 -28.95 -19.91
N TYR A 172 -10.17 -29.88 -19.43
CA TYR A 172 -9.89 -30.73 -18.26
C TYR A 172 -8.89 -31.85 -18.56
N ARG A 173 -8.44 -31.99 -19.83
CA ARG A 173 -7.52 -33.06 -20.27
C ARG A 173 -6.09 -32.51 -20.33
N ALA A 174 -5.32 -32.86 -19.33
CA ALA A 174 -3.90 -32.99 -19.43
C ALA A 174 -3.62 -34.44 -19.93
N ASP A 175 -3.67 -34.63 -21.24
CA ASP A 175 -3.10 -35.81 -21.90
C ASP A 175 -1.75 -35.40 -22.47
#